data_8b2a51bf197f7af9eb86fd8a702e813d
#
_entry.id   8b2a51bf197f7af9eb86fd8a702e813d
#
_cell.length_a   1.000
_cell.length_b   1.000
_cell.length_c   1.000
_cell.angle_alpha   90.00
_cell.angle_beta   90.00
_cell.angle_gamma   90.00
#
_symmetry.space_group_name_H-M   'P 1'
#
loop_
_entity.id
_entity.type
_entity.pdbx_description
1 polymer ?
#
loop_
_entity_poly.entity_id
_entity_poly.type
_entity_poly.pdbx_seq_one_letter_code
_entity_poly.pdbx_strand_id
1 'polypeptide(L)'
;VKPATTLRTRRLRADAVRNQQRIVEAARELFADRGLEITLDDVAEHAGVGVGTVYRRFANKTELISEVFERHLGEFADAAEASTHHPDPWLGLVQFVEYACRHLAINRGFSEVILELDLDTERFHRIRDRIKPAIAAIVERARAAGVLQPDIEPSDLFALVHMVDGFVEFAKPIDPEIWRRYMVITLNGIRADSVARQELPVRALTDDEVDRAKAARTTPCTVRRR
;
A
#
# COMPACT_ATOMS: atom_id res chain seq x y z
N VAL A 1 5.83 1.29 -53.67
CA VAL A 1 5.92 0.06 -52.84
C VAL A 1 6.56 0.40 -51.52
N LYS A 2 5.76 0.61 -50.46
CA LYS A 2 6.17 0.61 -49.04
C LYS A 2 4.99 0.30 -48.12
N PRO A 3 4.76 -0.94 -47.72
CA PRO A 3 4.05 -1.10 -46.45
C PRO A 3 4.57 -2.21 -45.51
N ALA A 4 5.48 -3.11 -45.89
CA ALA A 4 5.84 -4.28 -45.07
C ALA A 4 6.66 -3.91 -43.80
N THR A 5 7.54 -2.92 -43.86
CA THR A 5 8.39 -2.52 -42.73
C THR A 5 7.61 -1.84 -41.62
N THR A 6 6.61 -1.05 -41.94
CA THR A 6 5.78 -0.29 -40.97
C THR A 6 4.87 -1.22 -40.14
N LEU A 7 4.30 -2.26 -40.75
CA LEU A 7 3.44 -3.24 -40.07
C LEU A 7 4.25 -4.11 -39.11
N ARG A 8 5.46 -4.54 -39.47
CA ARG A 8 6.37 -5.32 -38.62
C ARG A 8 6.83 -4.52 -37.39
N THR A 9 7.17 -3.25 -37.58
CA THR A 9 7.58 -2.36 -36.47
C THR A 9 6.42 -2.07 -35.52
N ARG A 10 5.19 -1.91 -36.03
CA ARG A 10 3.98 -1.70 -35.22
C ARG A 10 3.64 -2.94 -34.39
N ARG A 11 3.78 -4.14 -34.97
CA ARG A 11 3.54 -5.42 -34.28
C ARG A 11 4.57 -5.65 -33.16
N LEU A 12 5.85 -5.40 -33.41
CA LEU A 12 6.91 -5.51 -32.40
C LEU A 12 6.72 -4.53 -31.24
N ARG A 13 6.27 -3.30 -31.50
CA ARG A 13 5.93 -2.33 -30.44
C ARG A 13 4.72 -2.79 -29.61
N ALA A 14 3.68 -3.31 -30.27
CA ALA A 14 2.51 -3.84 -29.58
C ALA A 14 2.84 -5.06 -28.71
N ASP A 15 3.73 -5.95 -29.18
CA ASP A 15 4.21 -7.10 -28.42
C ASP A 15 5.05 -6.66 -27.22
N ALA A 16 5.90 -5.65 -27.38
CA ALA A 16 6.69 -5.08 -26.29
C ALA A 16 5.80 -4.44 -25.20
N VAL A 17 4.76 -3.70 -25.60
CA VAL A 17 3.79 -3.12 -24.66
C VAL A 17 3.02 -4.20 -23.91
N ARG A 18 2.54 -5.25 -24.60
CA ARG A 18 1.86 -6.37 -23.95
C ARG A 18 2.76 -7.11 -22.96
N ASN A 19 4.02 -7.35 -23.32
CA ASN A 19 4.97 -8.00 -22.42
C ASN A 19 5.27 -7.13 -21.19
N GLN A 20 5.41 -5.80 -21.34
CA GLN A 20 5.57 -4.89 -20.23
C GLN A 20 4.36 -4.96 -19.27
N GLN A 21 3.15 -4.90 -19.80
CA GLN A 21 1.93 -5.00 -19.00
C GLN A 21 1.86 -6.32 -18.22
N ARG A 22 2.23 -7.45 -18.86
CA ARG A 22 2.30 -8.77 -18.19
C ARG A 22 3.34 -8.81 -17.08
N ILE A 23 4.51 -8.21 -17.29
CA ILE A 23 5.58 -8.15 -16.27
C ILE A 23 5.12 -7.30 -15.08
N VAL A 24 4.53 -6.12 -15.33
CA VAL A 24 4.05 -5.22 -14.26
C VAL A 24 2.92 -5.86 -13.47
N GLU A 25 1.97 -6.52 -14.14
CA GLU A 25 0.86 -7.21 -13.46
C GLU A 25 1.36 -8.39 -12.62
N ALA A 26 2.24 -9.23 -13.18
CA ALA A 26 2.88 -10.33 -12.44
C ALA A 26 3.67 -9.84 -11.21
N ALA A 27 4.41 -8.75 -11.37
CA ALA A 27 5.13 -8.13 -10.26
C ALA A 27 4.16 -7.60 -9.19
N ARG A 28 3.05 -6.97 -9.60
CA ARG A 28 2.02 -6.47 -8.69
C ARG A 28 1.41 -7.59 -7.85
N GLU A 29 1.06 -8.72 -8.47
CA GLU A 29 0.52 -9.89 -7.78
C GLU A 29 1.53 -10.47 -6.78
N LEU A 30 2.78 -10.65 -7.21
CA LEU A 30 3.85 -11.18 -6.36
C LEU A 30 4.19 -10.24 -5.19
N PHE A 31 4.25 -8.93 -5.42
CA PHE A 31 4.47 -7.96 -4.35
C PHE A 31 3.32 -7.93 -3.34
N ALA A 32 2.07 -8.07 -3.81
CA ALA A 32 0.93 -8.11 -2.91
C ALA A 32 0.93 -9.36 -2.00
N ASP A 33 1.40 -10.50 -2.51
CA ASP A 33 1.42 -11.79 -1.79
C ASP A 33 2.70 -11.98 -0.95
N ARG A 34 3.87 -11.67 -1.51
CA ARG A 34 5.18 -11.98 -0.92
C ARG A 34 5.97 -10.78 -0.44
N GLY A 35 5.45 -9.56 -0.63
CA GLY A 35 6.18 -8.33 -0.33
C GLY A 35 7.37 -8.10 -1.28
N LEU A 36 8.32 -7.29 -0.83
CA LEU A 36 9.47 -6.90 -1.65
C LEU A 36 10.60 -7.95 -1.73
N GLU A 37 10.49 -9.12 -1.12
CA GLU A 37 11.58 -10.12 -1.13
C GLU A 37 11.71 -10.88 -2.47
N ILE A 38 10.77 -10.73 -3.40
CA ILE A 38 10.81 -11.39 -4.73
C ILE A 38 11.97 -10.89 -5.60
N THR A 39 12.38 -11.72 -6.56
CA THR A 39 13.40 -11.40 -7.55
C THR A 39 12.83 -11.06 -8.92
N LEU A 40 13.62 -10.48 -9.83
CA LEU A 40 13.21 -10.28 -11.22
C LEU A 40 13.00 -11.61 -11.96
N ASP A 41 13.68 -12.68 -11.52
CA ASP A 41 13.52 -14.02 -12.08
C ASP A 41 12.17 -14.63 -11.69
N ASP A 42 11.72 -14.46 -10.43
CA ASP A 42 10.38 -14.85 -9.98
C ASP A 42 9.30 -14.14 -10.80
N VAL A 43 9.50 -12.86 -11.08
CA VAL A 43 8.58 -12.08 -11.92
C VAL A 43 8.56 -12.59 -13.36
N ALA A 44 9.71 -12.95 -13.93
CA ALA A 44 9.79 -13.50 -15.28
C ALA A 44 9.03 -14.83 -15.39
N GLU A 45 9.22 -15.71 -14.40
CA GLU A 45 8.53 -17.00 -14.31
C GLU A 45 7.01 -16.79 -14.20
N HIS A 46 6.57 -15.94 -13.27
CA HIS A 46 5.15 -15.67 -13.04
C HIS A 46 4.47 -15.01 -14.25
N ALA A 47 5.17 -14.08 -14.92
CA ALA A 47 4.70 -13.43 -16.13
C ALA A 47 4.70 -14.35 -17.37
N GLY A 48 5.37 -15.51 -17.32
CA GLY A 48 5.56 -16.42 -18.45
C GLY A 48 6.35 -15.75 -19.59
N VAL A 49 7.40 -14.99 -19.24
CA VAL A 49 8.32 -14.33 -20.17
C VAL A 49 9.77 -14.79 -19.91
N GLY A 50 10.63 -14.67 -20.91
CA GLY A 50 12.05 -14.99 -20.70
C GLY A 50 12.70 -13.97 -19.74
N VAL A 51 13.53 -14.43 -18.82
CA VAL A 51 14.29 -13.61 -17.85
C VAL A 51 15.02 -12.43 -18.53
N GLY A 52 15.68 -12.68 -19.67
CA GLY A 52 16.32 -11.62 -20.47
C GLY A 52 15.34 -10.55 -20.99
N THR A 53 14.04 -10.82 -21.05
CA THR A 53 13.03 -9.82 -21.42
C THR A 53 12.77 -8.85 -20.26
N VAL A 54 12.73 -9.36 -19.03
CA VAL A 54 12.58 -8.54 -17.82
C VAL A 54 13.80 -7.64 -17.63
N TYR A 55 15.01 -8.20 -17.67
CA TYR A 55 16.27 -7.43 -17.49
C TYR A 55 16.52 -6.39 -18.59
N ARG A 56 16.00 -6.59 -19.81
CA ARG A 56 16.07 -5.56 -20.86
C ARG A 56 15.12 -4.40 -20.59
N ARG A 57 14.03 -4.64 -19.87
CA ARG A 57 13.01 -3.62 -19.60
C ARG A 57 13.22 -2.88 -18.28
N PHE A 58 13.74 -3.59 -17.27
CA PHE A 58 14.01 -3.07 -15.93
C PHE A 58 15.46 -3.37 -15.56
N ALA A 59 16.26 -2.32 -15.42
CA ALA A 59 17.69 -2.46 -15.13
C ALA A 59 17.92 -3.10 -13.75
N ASN A 60 17.00 -2.91 -12.82
CA ASN A 60 17.04 -3.47 -11.47
C ASN A 60 15.61 -3.59 -10.88
N LYS A 61 15.52 -4.21 -9.71
CA LYS A 61 14.28 -4.40 -8.98
C LYS A 61 13.63 -3.07 -8.56
N THR A 62 14.44 -2.06 -8.20
CA THR A 62 13.95 -0.73 -7.81
C THR A 62 13.16 -0.06 -8.94
N GLU A 63 13.62 -0.19 -10.18
CA GLU A 63 12.92 0.33 -11.35
C GLU A 63 11.56 -0.36 -11.56
N LEU A 64 11.50 -1.69 -11.35
CA LEU A 64 10.25 -2.44 -11.41
C LEU A 64 9.29 -2.04 -10.28
N ILE A 65 9.79 -1.91 -9.04
CA ILE A 65 9.01 -1.43 -7.89
C ILE A 65 8.42 -0.05 -8.21
N SER A 66 9.25 0.86 -8.74
CA SER A 66 8.81 2.21 -9.14
C SER A 66 7.66 2.16 -10.14
N GLU A 67 7.78 1.35 -11.19
CA GLU A 67 6.75 1.22 -12.23
C GLU A 67 5.43 0.63 -11.66
N VAL A 68 5.53 -0.37 -10.74
CA VAL A 68 4.36 -1.02 -10.14
C VAL A 68 3.62 -0.10 -9.18
N PHE A 69 4.35 0.63 -8.34
CA PHE A 69 3.75 1.37 -7.23
C PHE A 69 3.54 2.87 -7.50
N GLU A 70 4.13 3.44 -8.56
CA GLU A 70 3.98 4.87 -8.89
C GLU A 70 2.50 5.29 -8.95
N ARG A 71 1.67 4.50 -9.61
CA ARG A 71 0.24 4.76 -9.72
C ARG A 71 -0.45 4.72 -8.36
N HIS A 72 -0.18 3.69 -7.55
CA HIS A 72 -0.79 3.54 -6.23
C HIS A 72 -0.37 4.64 -5.26
N LEU A 73 0.91 5.04 -5.31
CA LEU A 73 1.41 6.17 -4.53
C LEU A 73 0.80 7.50 -5.00
N GLY A 74 0.58 7.66 -6.30
CA GLY A 74 -0.16 8.80 -6.86
C GLY A 74 -1.60 8.84 -6.34
N GLU A 75 -2.31 7.73 -6.40
CA GLU A 75 -3.68 7.60 -5.87
C GLU A 75 -3.73 7.84 -4.34
N PHE A 76 -2.68 7.43 -3.61
CA PHE A 76 -2.54 7.71 -2.18
C PHE A 76 -2.35 9.21 -1.90
N ALA A 77 -1.52 9.89 -2.69
CA ALA A 77 -1.35 11.34 -2.62
C ALA A 77 -2.66 12.08 -2.95
N ASP A 78 -3.36 11.66 -3.99
CA ASP A 78 -4.66 12.24 -4.38
C ASP A 78 -5.70 12.09 -3.26
N ALA A 79 -5.75 10.93 -2.59
CA ALA A 79 -6.64 10.69 -1.45
C ALA A 79 -6.28 11.57 -0.24
N ALA A 80 -4.99 11.75 0.05
CA ALA A 80 -4.54 12.65 1.11
C ALA A 80 -4.93 14.10 0.80
N GLU A 81 -4.67 14.58 -0.42
CA GLU A 81 -5.04 15.93 -0.87
C GLU A 81 -6.55 16.14 -0.84
N ALA A 82 -7.35 15.19 -1.34
CA ALA A 82 -8.83 15.28 -1.29
C ALA A 82 -9.34 15.40 0.15
N SER A 83 -8.75 14.67 1.09
CA SER A 83 -9.13 14.71 2.51
C SER A 83 -8.87 16.06 3.16
N THR A 84 -7.89 16.84 2.67
CA THR A 84 -7.65 18.21 3.15
C THR A 84 -8.82 19.16 2.84
N HIS A 85 -9.65 18.85 1.83
CA HIS A 85 -10.76 19.69 1.39
C HIS A 85 -12.12 19.22 1.95
N HIS A 86 -12.15 18.15 2.75
CA HIS A 86 -13.41 17.68 3.34
C HIS A 86 -14.04 18.76 4.22
N PRO A 87 -15.37 19.06 4.10
CA PRO A 87 -16.02 20.12 4.89
C PRO A 87 -15.89 19.92 6.39
N ASP A 88 -16.00 18.70 6.87
CA ASP A 88 -15.79 18.30 8.27
C ASP A 88 -14.34 17.82 8.46
N PRO A 89 -13.53 18.51 9.29
CA PRO A 89 -12.12 18.17 9.51
C PRO A 89 -11.90 16.78 10.13
N TRP A 90 -12.82 16.32 11.02
CA TRP A 90 -12.73 14.99 11.60
C TRP A 90 -13.03 13.90 10.57
N LEU A 91 -14.09 14.07 9.79
CA LEU A 91 -14.42 13.11 8.74
C LEU A 91 -13.35 13.08 7.64
N GLY A 92 -12.70 14.20 7.33
CA GLY A 92 -11.56 14.24 6.43
C GLY A 92 -10.38 13.40 6.94
N LEU A 93 -10.06 13.52 8.23
CA LEU A 93 -9.02 12.70 8.86
C LEU A 93 -9.42 11.20 8.86
N VAL A 94 -10.65 10.87 9.25
CA VAL A 94 -11.17 9.50 9.24
C VAL A 94 -11.11 8.89 7.84
N GLN A 95 -11.52 9.63 6.81
CA GLN A 95 -11.52 9.18 5.41
C GLN A 95 -10.09 8.85 4.93
N PHE A 96 -9.12 9.70 5.26
CA PHE A 96 -7.72 9.44 4.91
C PHE A 96 -7.17 8.21 5.65
N VAL A 97 -7.38 8.11 6.96
CA VAL A 97 -6.90 6.97 7.76
C VAL A 97 -7.55 5.66 7.29
N GLU A 98 -8.85 5.67 6.99
CA GLU A 98 -9.54 4.50 6.44
C GLU A 98 -8.96 4.09 5.08
N TYR A 99 -8.71 5.06 4.20
CA TYR A 99 -8.07 4.80 2.91
C TYR A 99 -6.69 4.17 3.11
N ALA A 100 -5.85 4.75 3.96
CA ALA A 100 -4.50 4.28 4.25
C ALA A 100 -4.52 2.85 4.83
N CYS A 101 -5.28 2.61 5.90
CA CYS A 101 -5.38 1.28 6.52
C CYS A 101 -5.88 0.21 5.54
N ARG A 102 -6.87 0.53 4.72
CA ARG A 102 -7.40 -0.41 3.71
C ARG A 102 -6.34 -0.80 2.69
N HIS A 103 -5.60 0.18 2.16
CA HIS A 103 -4.62 -0.07 1.11
C HIS A 103 -3.40 -0.84 1.63
N LEU A 104 -2.93 -0.54 2.85
CA LEU A 104 -1.84 -1.28 3.48
C LEU A 104 -2.28 -2.72 3.83
N ALA A 105 -3.45 -2.89 4.43
CA ALA A 105 -3.97 -4.20 4.81
C ALA A 105 -4.15 -5.19 3.64
N ILE A 106 -4.42 -4.69 2.43
CA ILE A 106 -4.63 -5.52 1.24
C ILE A 106 -3.32 -5.85 0.52
N ASN A 107 -2.33 -4.94 0.57
CA ASN A 107 -1.14 -5.02 -0.27
C ASN A 107 0.14 -4.92 0.56
N ARG A 108 0.71 -6.09 0.91
CA ARG A 108 1.94 -6.19 1.69
C ARG A 108 3.12 -5.44 1.05
N GLY A 109 3.31 -5.58 -0.25
CA GLY A 109 4.39 -4.88 -0.95
C GLY A 109 4.23 -3.36 -0.91
N PHE A 110 2.99 -2.86 -0.90
CA PHE A 110 2.73 -1.43 -0.76
C PHE A 110 3.10 -0.91 0.64
N SER A 111 2.79 -1.70 1.69
CA SER A 111 3.20 -1.39 3.07
C SER A 111 4.73 -1.32 3.18
N GLU A 112 5.43 -2.34 2.68
CA GLU A 112 6.90 -2.39 2.67
C GLU A 112 7.49 -1.22 1.86
N VAL A 113 6.89 -0.87 0.70
CA VAL A 113 7.31 0.27 -0.11
C VAL A 113 7.18 1.59 0.66
N ILE A 114 6.11 1.81 1.39
CA ILE A 114 5.92 3.04 2.18
C ILE A 114 6.90 3.11 3.36
N LEU A 115 7.24 1.97 3.98
CA LEU A 115 8.17 1.89 5.11
C LEU A 115 9.64 2.01 4.69
N GLU A 116 10.02 1.28 3.64
CA GLU A 116 11.43 1.09 3.27
C GLU A 116 11.90 2.10 2.22
N LEU A 117 10.99 2.94 1.70
CA LEU A 117 11.26 3.81 0.56
C LEU A 117 12.17 4.99 0.89
N ASP A 118 13.45 4.66 0.94
CA ASP A 118 14.53 5.51 0.45
C ASP A 118 14.79 5.19 -1.05
N LEU A 119 13.70 5.00 -1.82
CA LEU A 119 13.82 4.89 -3.27
C LEU A 119 14.24 6.27 -3.78
N ASP A 120 15.53 6.44 -3.94
CA ASP A 120 16.22 7.67 -4.38
C ASP A 120 15.94 7.94 -5.88
N THR A 121 14.64 7.92 -6.25
CA THR A 121 14.19 8.31 -7.57
C THR A 121 13.43 9.63 -7.50
N GLU A 122 13.69 10.52 -8.44
CA GLU A 122 13.02 11.82 -8.54
C GLU A 122 11.48 11.72 -8.55
N ARG A 123 10.96 10.60 -9.07
CA ARG A 123 9.52 10.31 -9.10
C ARG A 123 8.94 10.10 -7.70
N PHE A 124 9.62 9.31 -6.87
CA PHE A 124 9.18 9.08 -5.48
C PHE A 124 9.29 10.33 -4.62
N HIS A 125 10.35 11.11 -4.81
CA HIS A 125 10.49 12.41 -4.13
C HIS A 125 9.30 13.31 -4.42
N ARG A 126 8.89 13.46 -5.70
CA ARG A 126 7.72 14.26 -6.07
C ARG A 126 6.42 13.79 -5.42
N ILE A 127 6.19 12.49 -5.31
CA ILE A 127 4.98 11.95 -4.69
C ILE A 127 5.03 12.15 -3.16
N ARG A 128 6.17 11.87 -2.53
CA ARG A 128 6.39 12.11 -1.11
C ARG A 128 6.19 13.58 -0.73
N ASP A 129 6.65 14.49 -1.60
CA ASP A 129 6.51 15.93 -1.41
C ASP A 129 5.05 16.42 -1.54
N ARG A 130 4.15 15.61 -2.09
CA ARG A 130 2.70 15.81 -2.05
C ARG A 130 2.07 15.22 -0.78
N ILE A 131 2.44 13.99 -0.42
CA ILE A 131 1.83 13.25 0.70
C ILE A 131 2.11 13.94 2.04
N LYS A 132 3.37 14.28 2.35
CA LYS A 132 3.75 14.85 3.64
C LYS A 132 3.01 16.15 3.97
N PRO A 133 2.96 17.17 3.08
CA PRO A 133 2.20 18.38 3.34
C PRO A 133 0.69 18.13 3.47
N ALA A 134 0.13 17.19 2.69
CA ALA A 134 -1.28 16.88 2.79
C ALA A 134 -1.63 16.26 4.16
N ILE A 135 -0.83 15.32 4.66
CA ILE A 135 -1.01 14.74 6.00
C ILE A 135 -0.88 15.84 7.07
N ALA A 136 0.12 16.71 6.96
CA ALA A 136 0.28 17.83 7.90
C ALA A 136 -0.94 18.76 7.89
N ALA A 137 -1.50 19.05 6.70
CA ALA A 137 -2.70 19.88 6.57
C ALA A 137 -3.95 19.21 7.17
N ILE A 138 -4.13 17.89 7.01
CA ILE A 138 -5.23 17.13 7.62
C ILE A 138 -5.16 17.24 9.15
N VAL A 139 -3.99 16.99 9.74
CA VAL A 139 -3.79 17.05 11.19
C VAL A 139 -4.03 18.47 11.72
N GLU A 140 -3.44 19.47 11.09
CA GLU A 140 -3.58 20.86 11.51
C GLU A 140 -5.02 21.35 11.44
N ARG A 141 -5.77 21.01 10.39
CA ARG A 141 -7.19 21.33 10.27
C ARG A 141 -8.02 20.68 11.38
N ALA A 142 -7.77 19.41 11.68
CA ALA A 142 -8.48 18.68 12.74
C ALA A 142 -8.13 19.24 14.13
N ARG A 143 -6.87 19.63 14.36
CA ARG A 143 -6.41 20.28 15.59
C ARG A 143 -7.04 21.68 15.75
N ALA A 144 -6.97 22.52 14.72
CA ALA A 144 -7.54 23.88 14.72
C ALA A 144 -9.06 23.87 14.93
N ALA A 145 -9.76 22.84 14.47
CA ALA A 145 -11.19 22.64 14.71
C ALA A 145 -11.51 22.08 16.12
N GLY A 146 -10.51 21.74 16.94
CA GLY A 146 -10.70 21.17 18.27
C GLY A 146 -11.29 19.77 18.28
N VAL A 147 -11.14 19.00 17.17
CA VAL A 147 -11.67 17.63 17.02
C VAL A 147 -10.61 16.56 17.20
N LEU A 148 -9.33 16.95 17.17
CA LEU A 148 -8.16 16.11 17.42
C LEU A 148 -7.47 16.57 18.71
N GLN A 149 -6.90 15.63 19.46
CA GLN A 149 -6.07 15.98 20.64
C GLN A 149 -4.92 16.90 20.22
N PRO A 150 -4.56 17.90 21.05
CA PRO A 150 -3.63 18.98 20.64
C PRO A 150 -2.18 18.54 20.47
N ASP A 151 -1.79 17.43 21.09
CA ASP A 151 -0.46 16.84 21.09
C ASP A 151 -0.23 15.80 19.95
N ILE A 152 -1.26 15.51 19.17
CA ILE A 152 -1.11 14.60 18.01
C ILE A 152 -0.43 15.31 16.84
N GLU A 153 0.68 14.76 16.39
CA GLU A 153 1.50 15.26 15.30
C GLU A 153 1.29 14.46 13.98
N PRO A 154 1.63 15.01 12.81
CA PRO A 154 1.51 14.30 11.53
C PRO A 154 2.24 12.95 11.48
N SER A 155 3.39 12.84 12.17
CA SER A 155 4.16 11.60 12.30
C SER A 155 3.42 10.50 13.07
N ASP A 156 2.52 10.89 13.99
CA ASP A 156 1.74 9.91 14.75
C ASP A 156 0.73 9.20 13.85
N LEU A 157 0.12 9.89 12.88
CA LEU A 157 -0.77 9.22 11.92
C LEU A 157 -0.05 8.13 11.13
N PHE A 158 1.19 8.39 10.74
CA PHE A 158 2.02 7.38 10.08
C PHE A 158 2.23 6.16 10.99
N ALA A 159 2.66 6.39 12.24
CA ALA A 159 2.89 5.32 13.22
C ALA A 159 1.61 4.52 13.51
N LEU A 160 0.48 5.21 13.73
CA LEU A 160 -0.81 4.58 14.04
C LEU A 160 -1.32 3.70 12.91
N VAL A 161 -1.22 4.15 11.67
CA VAL A 161 -1.61 3.37 10.49
C VAL A 161 -0.75 2.11 10.36
N HIS A 162 0.57 2.21 10.59
CA HIS A 162 1.48 1.06 10.55
C HIS A 162 1.31 0.09 11.73
N MET A 163 0.91 0.58 12.91
CA MET A 163 0.53 -0.31 14.01
C MET A 163 -0.70 -1.15 13.66
N VAL A 164 -1.70 -0.55 13.02
CA VAL A 164 -2.88 -1.28 12.51
C VAL A 164 -2.45 -2.32 11.47
N ASP A 165 -1.63 -1.94 10.50
CA ASP A 165 -1.12 -2.82 9.45
C ASP A 165 -0.34 -4.03 10.01
N GLY A 166 0.58 -3.80 10.95
CA GLY A 166 1.35 -4.88 11.57
C GLY A 166 0.49 -5.91 12.30
N PHE A 167 -0.65 -5.50 12.87
CA PHE A 167 -1.60 -6.44 13.46
C PHE A 167 -2.44 -7.17 12.40
N VAL A 168 -2.76 -6.50 11.31
CA VAL A 168 -3.52 -7.11 10.19
C VAL A 168 -2.77 -8.30 9.61
N GLU A 169 -1.49 -8.17 9.34
CA GLU A 169 -0.66 -9.29 8.85
C GLU A 169 -0.69 -10.51 9.79
N PHE A 170 -0.82 -10.27 11.09
CA PHE A 170 -1.00 -11.34 12.07
C PHE A 170 -2.38 -12.01 11.98
N ALA A 171 -3.44 -11.23 11.85
CA ALA A 171 -4.82 -11.67 12.01
C ALA A 171 -5.55 -11.98 10.70
N LYS A 172 -5.01 -11.52 9.55
CA LYS A 172 -5.57 -11.69 8.20
C LYS A 172 -6.01 -13.11 7.83
N PRO A 173 -5.28 -14.19 8.23
CA PRO A 173 -5.73 -15.56 7.97
C PRO A 173 -7.03 -15.94 8.68
N ILE A 174 -7.43 -15.19 9.72
CA ILE A 174 -8.61 -15.45 10.55
C ILE A 174 -9.75 -14.50 10.14
N ASP A 175 -9.44 -13.20 10.05
CA ASP A 175 -10.41 -12.18 9.67
C ASP A 175 -9.70 -11.06 8.86
N PRO A 176 -9.89 -10.99 7.54
CA PRO A 176 -9.27 -9.98 6.70
C PRO A 176 -9.79 -8.55 6.95
N GLU A 177 -10.96 -8.39 7.59
CA GLU A 177 -11.55 -7.08 7.89
C GLU A 177 -11.23 -6.58 9.31
N ILE A 178 -10.41 -7.30 10.07
CA ILE A 178 -10.06 -6.96 11.46
C ILE A 178 -9.41 -5.58 11.60
N TRP A 179 -8.76 -5.09 10.55
CA TRP A 179 -8.16 -3.76 10.50
C TRP A 179 -9.16 -2.64 10.82
N ARG A 180 -10.43 -2.79 10.44
CA ARG A 180 -11.49 -1.80 10.72
C ARG A 180 -11.69 -1.59 12.20
N ARG A 181 -11.61 -2.67 12.98
CA ARG A 181 -11.72 -2.58 14.44
C ARG A 181 -10.58 -1.76 15.03
N TYR A 182 -9.35 -2.09 14.66
CA TYR A 182 -8.17 -1.44 15.24
C TYR A 182 -8.00 -0.02 14.75
N MET A 183 -8.36 0.27 13.50
CA MET A 183 -8.47 1.64 12.99
C MET A 183 -9.43 2.48 13.87
N VAL A 184 -10.64 1.98 14.15
CA VAL A 184 -11.61 2.71 14.97
C VAL A 184 -11.14 2.85 16.42
N ILE A 185 -10.49 1.84 17.00
CA ILE A 185 -9.86 1.96 18.33
C ILE A 185 -8.83 3.10 18.33
N THR A 186 -7.97 3.13 17.32
CA THR A 186 -6.94 4.17 17.15
C THR A 186 -7.57 5.55 17.01
N LEU A 187 -8.54 5.72 16.12
CA LEU A 187 -9.25 6.99 15.92
C LEU A 187 -9.96 7.46 17.20
N ASN A 188 -10.61 6.55 17.93
CA ASN A 188 -11.22 6.86 19.22
C ASN A 188 -10.19 7.28 20.29
N GLY A 189 -8.93 6.85 20.15
CA GLY A 189 -7.84 7.21 21.03
C GLY A 189 -7.28 8.62 20.81
N ILE A 190 -7.28 9.08 19.57
CA ILE A 190 -6.70 10.39 19.20
C ILE A 190 -7.73 11.53 19.06
N ARG A 191 -9.02 11.22 19.07
CA ARG A 191 -10.08 12.23 18.99
C ARG A 191 -10.11 13.11 20.22
N ALA A 192 -10.49 14.37 20.06
CA ALA A 192 -10.82 15.23 21.20
C ALA A 192 -12.16 14.81 21.84
N ASP A 193 -12.41 15.23 23.09
CA ASP A 193 -13.64 14.90 23.82
C ASP A 193 -14.92 15.48 23.19
N SER A 194 -14.76 16.52 22.36
CA SER A 194 -15.83 17.13 21.56
C SER A 194 -16.41 16.21 20.49
N VAL A 195 -15.67 15.14 20.10
CA VAL A 195 -16.07 14.20 19.04
C VAL A 195 -16.64 12.93 19.67
N ALA A 196 -17.83 12.50 19.18
CA ALA A 196 -18.44 11.24 19.62
C ALA A 196 -17.57 10.03 19.28
N ARG A 197 -17.56 9.02 20.16
CA ARG A 197 -16.90 7.74 19.89
C ARG A 197 -17.62 6.99 18.78
N GLN A 198 -16.84 6.41 17.89
CA GLN A 198 -17.36 5.48 16.90
C GLN A 198 -17.56 4.10 17.52
N GLU A 199 -18.61 3.41 17.09
CA GLU A 199 -18.82 2.00 17.43
C GLU A 199 -17.80 1.12 16.71
N LEU A 200 -17.40 0.02 17.35
CA LEU A 200 -16.45 -0.91 16.76
C LEU A 200 -17.16 -1.79 15.73
N PRO A 201 -16.80 -1.70 14.43
CA PRO A 201 -17.56 -2.31 13.33
C PRO A 201 -17.41 -3.83 13.27
N VAL A 202 -16.35 -4.35 13.88
CA VAL A 202 -16.00 -5.79 13.90
C VAL A 202 -15.74 -6.22 15.35
N ARG A 203 -16.18 -7.43 15.74
CA ARG A 203 -15.88 -7.97 17.05
C ARG A 203 -14.38 -8.23 17.26
N ALA A 204 -13.93 -8.35 18.49
CA ALA A 204 -12.58 -8.80 18.79
C ALA A 204 -12.40 -10.27 18.37
N LEU A 205 -11.16 -10.66 18.07
CA LEU A 205 -10.80 -12.07 17.95
C LEU A 205 -10.98 -12.76 19.31
N THR A 206 -11.45 -14.00 19.29
CA THR A 206 -11.44 -14.87 20.46
C THR A 206 -10.02 -15.39 20.74
N ASP A 207 -9.78 -15.93 21.95
CA ASP A 207 -8.48 -16.50 22.29
C ASP A 207 -8.09 -17.65 21.34
N ASP A 208 -9.05 -18.51 20.97
CA ASP A 208 -8.83 -19.58 19.98
C ASP A 208 -8.46 -19.04 18.59
N GLU A 209 -9.04 -17.91 18.19
CA GLU A 209 -8.71 -17.24 16.92
C GLU A 209 -7.31 -16.63 16.95
N VAL A 210 -6.92 -16.05 18.08
CA VAL A 210 -5.56 -15.54 18.31
C VAL A 210 -4.55 -16.69 18.25
N ASP A 211 -4.85 -17.83 18.87
CA ASP A 211 -3.97 -19.00 18.85
C ASP A 211 -3.85 -19.62 17.44
N ARG A 212 -4.92 -19.64 16.66
CA ARG A 212 -4.87 -20.04 15.24
C ARG A 212 -4.02 -19.09 14.42
N ALA A 213 -4.11 -17.78 14.65
CA ALA A 213 -3.28 -16.79 13.96
C ALA A 213 -1.79 -16.96 14.27
N LYS A 214 -1.44 -17.24 15.55
CA LYS A 214 -0.06 -17.58 15.95
C LYS A 214 0.44 -18.85 15.24
N ALA A 215 -0.38 -19.91 15.21
CA ALA A 215 -0.02 -21.16 14.56
C ALA A 215 0.21 -21.00 13.04
N ALA A 216 -0.58 -20.15 12.37
CA ALA A 216 -0.43 -19.88 10.95
C ALA A 216 0.93 -19.22 10.62
N ARG A 217 1.49 -18.39 11.51
CA ARG A 217 2.81 -17.77 11.34
C ARG A 217 3.99 -18.72 11.62
N THR A 218 3.79 -19.72 12.47
CA THR A 218 4.83 -20.68 12.85
C THR A 218 5.00 -21.83 11.87
N THR A 219 4.12 -21.97 10.87
CA THR A 219 4.27 -22.98 9.82
C THR A 219 5.30 -22.46 8.80
N PRO A 220 6.56 -22.97 8.80
CA PRO A 220 7.52 -22.55 7.80
C PRO A 220 6.99 -22.97 6.44
N CYS A 221 7.00 -22.05 5.50
CA CYS A 221 6.77 -22.34 4.08
C CYS A 221 7.76 -23.44 3.71
N THR A 222 7.30 -24.68 3.61
CA THR A 222 8.11 -25.80 3.15
C THR A 222 8.41 -25.52 1.68
N VAL A 223 9.54 -24.87 1.42
CA VAL A 223 10.15 -24.79 0.11
C VAL A 223 10.29 -26.22 -0.41
N ARG A 224 9.40 -26.61 -1.31
CA ARG A 224 9.60 -27.83 -2.11
C ARG A 224 10.88 -27.62 -2.91
N ARG A 225 11.99 -28.13 -2.36
CA ARG A 225 13.18 -28.44 -3.17
C ARG A 225 12.76 -29.55 -4.14
N ARG A 226 12.67 -29.25 -5.41
CA ARG A 226 12.88 -30.19 -6.50
C ARG A 226 13.77 -29.54 -7.54
#